data_aa1ec120a882416667f6d4fd993c209d
#
_entry.id   aa1ec120a882416667f6d4fd993c209d
#
_cell.length_a   1.000
_cell.length_b   1.000
_cell.length_c   1.000
_cell.angle_alpha   90.00
_cell.angle_beta   90.00
_cell.angle_gamma   90.00
#
_symmetry.space_group_name_H-M   'P 1'
#
loop_
_entity.id
_entity.type
_entity.pdbx_description
1 polymer ?
#
loop_
_entity_poly.entity_id
_entity_poly.type
_entity_poly.pdbx_seq_one_letter_code
_entity_poly.pdbx_strand_id
1 'polypeptide(L)'
;MKTTTSKMSILVLAAFLIGMVPAFAQKQTPPEGTPPKPFTVPANETYTLPNGMKVTLVPYGIIPKAAISVAVDAGNLNEGKNRVGVADLTGELFKEGTVMLTAQELAQETGAMGSTLNVVVGADQSKLELDVLQEFAPQAVRLLADVVEHPRLPESELARLKNDSLRKIAVQTSQPQTIAAMHFRKILYGDHPYGTLLPTPDDVKKLTIQDVKDYYASNFGAQRTHLYVAGKFDTAAVKKSIQESFGSWPKGPSRIENVPSPKPKKILDVTDRPGAPQSTLMVGLPVVPPTSPDAIPLGVTNSLLGGSFNSRITANIREQKGYTYSPFSEISRRYHDAYWAQHADVTTQFTGPSLKEIFLEIDRLQKEPPSAAELKGIQNYLSGVFVIQNSSREALINQLQYVDLQGLGSDYLKNYVQKVNAVTPADVQKLTTQYIKPDEMILVVVGDQSKIADQLTPYKAAN
;
A
#
# COMPACT_ATOMS: atom_id res chain seq x y z
N MET A 1 53.07 34.87 51.78
CA MET A 1 52.49 34.66 50.41
C MET A 1 51.64 33.37 50.35
N LYS A 2 50.59 33.23 51.16
CA LYS A 2 49.70 32.01 51.12
C LYS A 2 48.19 32.31 51.25
N THR A 3 47.78 33.55 51.10
CA THR A 3 46.34 33.93 51.32
C THR A 3 45.64 34.49 50.06
N THR A 4 46.35 34.70 48.96
CA THR A 4 45.75 35.30 47.71
C THR A 4 45.21 34.26 46.73
N THR A 5 45.75 33.02 46.73
CA THR A 5 45.33 31.92 45.84
C THR A 5 43.99 31.32 46.24
N SER A 6 43.62 31.28 47.52
CA SER A 6 42.36 30.70 47.98
C SER A 6 41.14 31.57 47.63
N LYS A 7 41.26 32.89 47.58
CA LYS A 7 40.13 33.80 47.22
C LYS A 7 39.81 33.82 45.73
N MET A 8 40.82 33.59 44.89
CA MET A 8 40.64 33.56 43.46
C MET A 8 39.93 32.23 42.98
N SER A 9 40.22 31.12 43.66
CA SER A 9 39.53 29.87 43.38
C SER A 9 38.05 29.83 43.79
N ILE A 10 37.70 30.54 44.86
CA ILE A 10 36.28 30.69 45.30
C ILE A 10 35.50 31.58 44.36
N LEU A 11 36.11 32.66 43.82
CA LEU A 11 35.47 33.56 42.86
C LEU A 11 35.21 32.87 41.50
N VAL A 12 36.12 31.99 41.04
CA VAL A 12 35.96 31.21 39.82
C VAL A 12 34.88 30.14 39.98
N LEU A 13 34.77 29.50 41.15
CA LEU A 13 33.71 28.52 41.43
C LEU A 13 32.31 29.18 41.55
N ALA A 14 32.23 30.39 42.14
CA ALA A 14 31.01 31.17 42.22
C ALA A 14 30.54 31.67 40.85
N ALA A 15 31.45 32.07 39.95
CA ALA A 15 31.14 32.47 38.59
C ALA A 15 30.62 31.27 37.73
N PHE A 16 31.05 30.02 37.98
CA PHE A 16 30.55 28.84 37.31
C PHE A 16 29.15 28.42 37.78
N LEU A 17 28.79 28.73 39.03
CA LEU A 17 27.46 28.42 39.59
C LEU A 17 26.35 29.40 39.13
N ILE A 18 26.72 30.62 38.76
CA ILE A 18 25.76 31.62 38.24
C ILE A 18 25.43 31.43 36.75
N GLY A 19 26.23 30.61 36.01
CA GLY A 19 26.01 30.29 34.60
C GLY A 19 25.02 29.16 34.31
N MET A 20 24.54 28.44 35.32
CA MET A 20 23.47 27.42 35.16
C MET A 20 22.09 28.04 35.30
N VAL A 21 21.74 28.94 34.41
CA VAL A 21 20.34 29.27 34.17
C VAL A 21 19.76 28.02 33.51
N PRO A 22 18.72 27.35 34.11
CA PRO A 22 18.08 26.28 33.41
C PRO A 22 17.52 26.84 32.10
N ALA A 23 18.08 26.40 30.99
CA ALA A 23 17.52 26.65 29.68
C ALA A 23 16.16 25.92 29.64
N PHE A 24 15.11 26.58 30.05
CA PHE A 24 13.77 26.13 29.75
C PHE A 24 13.65 26.18 28.22
N ALA A 25 13.80 25.02 27.59
CA ALA A 25 13.44 24.88 26.19
C ALA A 25 11.93 25.24 26.11
N GLN A 26 11.63 26.47 25.74
CA GLN A 26 10.27 26.84 25.45
C GLN A 26 9.84 26.00 24.25
N LYS A 27 8.87 25.12 24.48
CA LYS A 27 8.21 24.39 23.42
C LYS A 27 7.60 25.44 22.48
N GLN A 28 8.29 25.71 21.38
CA GLN A 28 7.73 26.64 20.39
C GLN A 28 6.40 26.05 19.90
N THR A 29 5.36 26.84 20.02
CA THR A 29 4.08 26.49 19.37
C THR A 29 4.34 26.41 17.86
N PRO A 30 3.93 25.31 17.20
CA PRO A 30 4.02 25.24 15.75
C PRO A 30 3.35 26.49 15.14
N PRO A 31 3.87 27.02 14.01
CA PRO A 31 3.18 28.10 13.31
C PRO A 31 1.75 27.68 12.98
N GLU A 32 0.81 28.62 13.07
CA GLU A 32 -0.56 28.35 12.67
C GLU A 32 -0.59 27.88 11.22
N GLY A 33 -1.24 26.72 10.99
CA GLY A 33 -1.38 26.16 9.65
C GLY A 33 -2.21 27.10 8.77
N THR A 34 -1.68 27.49 7.62
CA THR A 34 -2.50 28.16 6.60
C THR A 34 -3.52 27.17 6.03
N PRO A 35 -4.69 27.61 5.56
CA PRO A 35 -5.61 26.75 4.84
C PRO A 35 -4.89 26.01 3.71
N PRO A 36 -5.05 24.68 3.58
CA PRO A 36 -4.40 23.94 2.51
C PRO A 36 -4.82 24.52 1.15
N LYS A 37 -3.82 24.75 0.28
CA LYS A 37 -4.12 25.17 -1.09
C LYS A 37 -4.94 24.08 -1.78
N PRO A 38 -5.94 24.44 -2.61
CA PRO A 38 -6.67 23.45 -3.39
C PRO A 38 -5.70 22.61 -4.23
N PHE A 39 -5.82 21.28 -4.15
CA PHE A 39 -5.07 20.42 -5.04
C PHE A 39 -5.69 20.50 -6.43
N THR A 40 -4.88 20.85 -7.42
CA THR A 40 -5.31 20.83 -8.82
C THR A 40 -4.64 19.64 -9.50
N VAL A 41 -5.46 18.71 -10.00
CA VAL A 41 -4.96 17.65 -10.86
C VAL A 41 -4.36 18.30 -12.10
N PRO A 42 -3.10 18.01 -12.47
CA PRO A 42 -2.52 18.54 -13.70
C PRO A 42 -3.40 18.24 -14.91
N ALA A 43 -3.42 19.17 -15.87
CA ALA A 43 -4.11 18.94 -17.13
C ALA A 43 -3.58 17.64 -17.76
N ASN A 44 -4.48 16.76 -18.11
CA ASN A 44 -4.13 15.46 -18.72
C ASN A 44 -4.99 15.21 -19.95
N GLU A 45 -4.49 14.38 -20.84
CA GLU A 45 -5.19 13.92 -22.03
C GLU A 45 -5.29 12.40 -21.97
N THR A 46 -6.49 11.87 -22.04
CA THR A 46 -6.75 10.42 -22.13
C THR A 46 -7.41 10.11 -23.47
N TYR A 47 -6.87 9.12 -24.18
CA TYR A 47 -7.40 8.61 -25.44
C TYR A 47 -7.24 7.10 -25.53
N THR A 48 -7.91 6.50 -26.51
CA THR A 48 -7.86 5.05 -26.75
C THR A 48 -7.34 4.78 -28.17
N LEU A 49 -6.36 3.88 -28.29
CA LEU A 49 -5.88 3.40 -29.58
C LEU A 49 -6.92 2.50 -30.26
N PRO A 50 -6.85 2.32 -31.62
CA PRO A 50 -7.79 1.46 -32.34
C PRO A 50 -7.87 0.01 -31.82
N ASN A 51 -6.77 -0.51 -31.23
CA ASN A 51 -6.70 -1.84 -30.63
C ASN A 51 -7.30 -1.93 -29.21
N GLY A 52 -7.81 -0.81 -28.67
CA GLY A 52 -8.45 -0.75 -27.37
C GLY A 52 -7.53 -0.37 -26.21
N MET A 53 -6.23 -0.20 -26.42
CA MET A 53 -5.29 0.26 -25.40
C MET A 53 -5.59 1.71 -25.01
N LYS A 54 -5.68 1.98 -23.72
CA LYS A 54 -5.84 3.34 -23.17
C LYS A 54 -4.48 4.01 -22.99
N VAL A 55 -4.47 5.31 -23.15
CA VAL A 55 -3.29 6.16 -22.95
C VAL A 55 -3.68 7.40 -22.18
N THR A 56 -2.93 7.72 -21.11
CA THR A 56 -3.07 8.98 -20.38
C THR A 56 -1.73 9.71 -20.36
N LEU A 57 -1.72 10.94 -20.87
CA LEU A 57 -0.57 11.84 -20.90
C LEU A 57 -0.79 12.98 -19.93
N VAL A 58 0.18 13.21 -19.05
CA VAL A 58 0.13 14.25 -18.01
C VAL A 58 1.40 15.11 -18.09
N PRO A 59 1.45 16.11 -18.98
CA PRO A 59 2.54 17.09 -18.95
C PRO A 59 2.55 17.82 -17.60
N TYR A 60 3.61 17.62 -16.81
CA TYR A 60 3.64 18.07 -15.42
C TYR A 60 5.07 18.32 -14.92
N GLY A 61 5.19 19.39 -14.11
CA GLY A 61 6.42 19.70 -13.38
C GLY A 61 7.50 20.39 -14.25
N ILE A 62 8.57 20.81 -13.58
CA ILE A 62 9.70 21.54 -14.19
C ILE A 62 10.96 20.66 -14.32
N ILE A 63 11.02 19.55 -13.60
CA ILE A 63 12.16 18.64 -13.63
C ILE A 63 12.16 17.92 -14.99
N PRO A 64 13.31 17.90 -15.72
CA PRO A 64 13.40 17.34 -17.08
C PRO A 64 13.41 15.80 -17.06
N LYS A 65 12.37 15.19 -16.50
CA LYS A 65 12.16 13.73 -16.43
C LYS A 65 10.72 13.36 -16.75
N ALA A 66 10.55 12.17 -17.26
CA ALA A 66 9.27 11.54 -17.54
C ALA A 66 9.19 10.16 -16.88
N ALA A 67 8.14 9.94 -16.11
CA ALA A 67 7.75 8.61 -15.62
C ALA A 67 6.77 7.99 -16.61
N ILE A 68 7.00 6.73 -16.95
CA ILE A 68 6.19 5.95 -17.90
C ILE A 68 5.81 4.65 -17.21
N SER A 69 4.51 4.31 -17.22
CA SER A 69 4.01 3.07 -16.64
C SER A 69 3.03 2.40 -17.60
N VAL A 70 3.33 1.16 -17.98
CA VAL A 70 2.42 0.25 -18.67
C VAL A 70 1.73 -0.59 -17.63
N ALA A 71 0.46 -0.34 -17.36
CA ALA A 71 -0.36 -1.10 -16.42
C ALA A 71 -1.26 -2.06 -17.20
N VAL A 72 -1.12 -3.35 -16.94
CA VAL A 72 -1.95 -4.40 -17.51
C VAL A 72 -2.89 -4.94 -16.43
N ASP A 73 -4.19 -5.03 -16.71
CA ASP A 73 -5.19 -5.63 -15.83
C ASP A 73 -5.03 -7.16 -15.77
N ALA A 74 -3.88 -7.57 -15.27
CA ALA A 74 -3.44 -8.94 -15.10
C ALA A 74 -2.54 -9.02 -13.86
N GLY A 75 -2.97 -9.75 -12.84
CA GLY A 75 -2.25 -9.91 -11.58
C GLY A 75 -2.49 -11.29 -10.99
N ASN A 76 -2.22 -11.45 -9.67
CA ASN A 76 -2.42 -12.73 -9.00
C ASN A 76 -3.89 -13.21 -9.04
N LEU A 77 -4.86 -12.28 -9.19
CA LEU A 77 -6.28 -12.61 -9.39
C LEU A 77 -6.52 -13.50 -10.61
N ASN A 78 -5.64 -13.47 -11.60
CA ASN A 78 -5.78 -14.13 -12.89
C ASN A 78 -4.99 -15.44 -13.01
N GLU A 79 -4.37 -15.94 -11.93
CA GLU A 79 -3.46 -17.10 -11.97
C GLU A 79 -4.17 -18.45 -12.14
N GLY A 80 -5.40 -18.57 -11.67
CA GLY A 80 -6.10 -19.84 -11.55
C GLY A 80 -5.62 -20.67 -10.34
N LYS A 81 -6.48 -21.59 -9.88
CA LYS A 81 -6.27 -22.33 -8.61
C LYS A 81 -5.00 -23.18 -8.53
N ASN A 82 -4.49 -23.67 -9.66
CA ASN A 82 -3.34 -24.59 -9.70
C ASN A 82 -2.03 -23.92 -10.16
N ARG A 83 -2.01 -22.62 -10.34
CA ARG A 83 -0.88 -21.87 -10.90
C ARG A 83 -0.50 -20.65 -10.04
N VAL A 84 -0.72 -20.75 -8.72
CA VAL A 84 -0.42 -19.67 -7.79
C VAL A 84 1.06 -19.32 -7.83
N GLY A 85 1.38 -18.04 -8.01
CA GLY A 85 2.75 -17.53 -8.19
C GLY A 85 3.20 -17.40 -9.64
N VAL A 86 2.37 -17.80 -10.63
CA VAL A 86 2.74 -17.69 -12.05
C VAL A 86 2.82 -16.24 -12.51
N ALA A 87 1.98 -15.34 -11.96
CA ALA A 87 2.03 -13.91 -12.27
C ALA A 87 3.36 -13.29 -11.84
N ASP A 88 3.79 -13.57 -10.62
CA ASP A 88 5.08 -13.10 -10.09
C ASP A 88 6.25 -13.61 -10.91
N LEU A 89 6.28 -14.91 -11.27
CA LEU A 89 7.31 -15.47 -12.15
C LEU A 89 7.30 -14.82 -13.54
N THR A 90 6.13 -14.52 -14.10
CA THR A 90 6.00 -13.80 -15.36
C THR A 90 6.60 -12.41 -15.25
N GLY A 91 6.31 -11.69 -14.16
CA GLY A 91 6.90 -10.38 -13.89
C GLY A 91 8.42 -10.40 -13.76
N GLU A 92 8.98 -11.41 -13.11
CA GLU A 92 10.44 -11.57 -13.04
C GLU A 92 11.03 -11.90 -14.41
N LEU A 93 10.37 -12.76 -15.21
CA LEU A 93 10.83 -13.11 -16.55
C LEU A 93 10.78 -11.97 -17.56
N PHE A 94 9.94 -10.94 -17.39
CA PHE A 94 9.99 -9.72 -18.20
C PHE A 94 11.35 -8.99 -18.11
N LYS A 95 12.07 -9.15 -17.00
CA LYS A 95 13.39 -8.56 -16.81
C LYS A 95 14.53 -9.35 -17.48
N GLU A 96 14.24 -10.57 -17.92
CA GLU A 96 15.22 -11.47 -18.55
C GLU A 96 15.36 -11.24 -20.07
N GLY A 97 14.85 -10.11 -20.56
CA GLY A 97 15.02 -9.65 -21.94
C GLY A 97 13.79 -9.80 -22.82
N THR A 98 13.97 -9.38 -24.07
CA THR A 98 12.97 -9.47 -25.14
C THR A 98 13.43 -10.45 -26.22
N VAL A 99 12.60 -10.67 -27.23
CA VAL A 99 13.02 -11.46 -28.41
C VAL A 99 14.28 -10.86 -29.05
N MET A 100 14.43 -9.53 -28.99
CA MET A 100 15.52 -8.80 -29.60
C MET A 100 16.71 -8.52 -28.68
N LEU A 101 16.46 -8.41 -27.36
CA LEU A 101 17.43 -8.01 -26.35
C LEU A 101 17.64 -9.12 -25.31
N THR A 102 18.88 -9.39 -24.97
CA THR A 102 19.22 -10.17 -23.77
C THR A 102 18.93 -9.36 -22.50
N ALA A 103 18.91 -10.00 -21.33
CA ALA A 103 18.76 -9.33 -20.03
C ALA A 103 19.84 -8.25 -19.82
N GLN A 104 21.09 -8.52 -20.24
CA GLN A 104 22.19 -7.58 -20.14
C GLN A 104 21.98 -6.36 -21.05
N GLU A 105 21.59 -6.56 -22.31
CA GLU A 105 21.31 -5.47 -23.24
C GLU A 105 20.12 -4.64 -22.79
N LEU A 106 19.04 -5.26 -22.28
CA LEU A 106 17.90 -4.56 -21.70
C LEU A 106 18.33 -3.68 -20.50
N ALA A 107 19.19 -4.20 -19.63
CA ALA A 107 19.72 -3.44 -18.49
C ALA A 107 20.63 -2.28 -18.97
N GLN A 108 21.43 -2.48 -20.03
CA GLN A 108 22.26 -1.42 -20.63
C GLN A 108 21.41 -0.32 -21.29
N GLU A 109 20.37 -0.69 -22.03
CA GLU A 109 19.44 0.26 -22.66
C GLU A 109 18.72 1.12 -21.60
N THR A 110 18.19 0.50 -20.55
CA THR A 110 17.55 1.23 -19.45
C THR A 110 18.54 2.12 -18.69
N GLY A 111 19.76 1.61 -18.43
CA GLY A 111 20.85 2.35 -17.78
C GLY A 111 21.31 3.56 -18.60
N ALA A 112 21.38 3.45 -19.92
CA ALA A 112 21.72 4.57 -20.83
C ALA A 112 20.69 5.70 -20.78
N MET A 113 19.42 5.40 -20.44
CA MET A 113 18.36 6.38 -20.23
C MET A 113 18.31 6.94 -18.79
N GLY A 114 19.28 6.55 -17.93
CA GLY A 114 19.33 6.94 -16.52
C GLY A 114 18.25 6.28 -15.65
N SER A 115 17.81 5.07 -16.00
CA SER A 115 16.71 4.36 -15.38
C SER A 115 17.02 2.87 -15.15
N THR A 116 16.09 2.19 -14.51
CA THR A 116 16.08 0.72 -14.37
C THR A 116 14.66 0.25 -14.57
N LEU A 117 14.45 -0.82 -15.33
CA LEU A 117 13.14 -1.42 -15.50
C LEU A 117 12.61 -1.93 -14.16
N ASN A 118 11.52 -1.34 -13.71
CA ASN A 118 10.77 -1.81 -12.57
C ASN A 118 9.55 -2.62 -13.05
N VAL A 119 9.39 -3.84 -12.54
CA VAL A 119 8.21 -4.67 -12.79
C VAL A 119 7.56 -5.02 -11.47
N VAL A 120 6.31 -4.62 -11.31
CA VAL A 120 5.52 -4.84 -10.10
C VAL A 120 4.29 -5.66 -10.44
N VAL A 121 4.18 -6.82 -9.84
CA VAL A 121 2.98 -7.66 -9.92
C VAL A 121 2.16 -7.46 -8.65
N GLY A 122 0.93 -7.00 -8.82
CA GLY A 122 -0.04 -6.85 -7.74
C GLY A 122 -1.18 -7.85 -7.85
N ALA A 123 -2.11 -7.76 -6.93
CA ALA A 123 -3.28 -8.62 -6.98
C ALA A 123 -4.11 -8.42 -8.27
N ASP A 124 -4.27 -7.18 -8.71
CA ASP A 124 -5.18 -6.79 -9.80
C ASP A 124 -4.47 -6.45 -11.10
N GLN A 125 -3.25 -5.95 -11.02
CA GLN A 125 -2.49 -5.42 -12.17
C GLN A 125 -1.03 -5.80 -12.09
N SER A 126 -0.42 -5.98 -13.28
CA SER A 126 1.03 -5.98 -13.48
C SER A 126 1.45 -4.66 -14.12
N LYS A 127 2.55 -4.07 -13.63
CA LYS A 127 3.05 -2.77 -14.08
C LYS A 127 4.51 -2.90 -14.51
N LEU A 128 4.84 -2.28 -15.64
CA LEU A 128 6.20 -2.13 -16.13
C LEU A 128 6.49 -0.62 -16.17
N GLU A 129 7.56 -0.18 -15.51
CA GLU A 129 7.76 1.24 -15.22
C GLU A 129 9.20 1.66 -15.50
N LEU A 130 9.36 2.88 -16.05
CA LEU A 130 10.63 3.57 -16.22
C LEU A 130 10.48 5.05 -15.81
N ASP A 131 11.49 5.62 -15.15
CA ASP A 131 11.62 7.07 -14.89
C ASP A 131 12.89 7.58 -15.56
N VAL A 132 12.76 8.22 -16.71
CA VAL A 132 13.86 8.59 -17.61
C VAL A 132 14.02 10.11 -17.73
N LEU A 133 15.18 10.56 -18.24
CA LEU A 133 15.32 11.93 -18.70
C LEU A 133 14.36 12.21 -19.86
N GLN A 134 13.84 13.44 -19.93
CA GLN A 134 12.75 13.83 -20.86
C GLN A 134 13.03 13.48 -22.34
N GLU A 135 14.29 13.60 -22.78
CA GLU A 135 14.71 13.30 -24.15
C GLU A 135 14.56 11.82 -24.51
N PHE A 136 14.62 10.94 -23.53
CA PHE A 136 14.48 9.50 -23.72
C PHE A 136 13.05 8.99 -23.60
N ALA A 137 12.06 9.85 -23.29
CA ALA A 137 10.68 9.40 -23.12
C ALA A 137 10.14 8.60 -24.33
N PRO A 138 10.34 9.01 -25.61
CA PRO A 138 9.92 8.20 -26.75
C PRO A 138 10.66 6.85 -26.87
N GLN A 139 11.95 6.79 -26.48
CA GLN A 139 12.72 5.55 -26.49
C GLN A 139 12.25 4.60 -25.38
N ALA A 140 11.97 5.12 -24.18
CA ALA A 140 11.44 4.33 -23.06
C ALA A 140 10.07 3.74 -23.39
N VAL A 141 9.20 4.46 -24.11
CA VAL A 141 7.92 3.93 -24.62
C VAL A 141 8.16 2.73 -25.54
N ARG A 142 9.09 2.83 -26.50
CA ARG A 142 9.42 1.71 -27.41
C ARG A 142 9.98 0.50 -26.66
N LEU A 143 10.85 0.75 -25.68
CA LEU A 143 11.46 -0.32 -24.89
C LEU A 143 10.41 -1.04 -24.03
N LEU A 144 9.50 -0.30 -23.38
CA LEU A 144 8.41 -0.92 -22.60
C LEU A 144 7.44 -1.70 -23.49
N ALA A 145 7.18 -1.21 -24.71
CA ALA A 145 6.40 -1.95 -25.70
C ALA A 145 7.07 -3.28 -26.06
N ASP A 146 8.37 -3.26 -26.40
CA ASP A 146 9.12 -4.48 -26.74
C ASP A 146 9.12 -5.48 -25.57
N VAL A 147 9.31 -5.01 -24.32
CA VAL A 147 9.28 -5.88 -23.15
C VAL A 147 7.91 -6.52 -22.92
N VAL A 148 6.81 -5.75 -23.09
CA VAL A 148 5.47 -6.29 -22.77
C VAL A 148 4.86 -7.07 -23.92
N GLU A 149 5.20 -6.74 -25.17
CA GLU A 149 4.65 -7.41 -26.36
C GLU A 149 5.48 -8.62 -26.81
N HIS A 150 6.80 -8.55 -26.65
CA HIS A 150 7.76 -9.54 -27.15
C HIS A 150 8.70 -10.06 -26.05
N PRO A 151 8.20 -10.44 -24.86
CA PRO A 151 9.05 -10.96 -23.80
C PRO A 151 9.73 -12.26 -24.25
N ARG A 152 11.00 -12.41 -23.89
CA ARG A 152 11.77 -13.61 -24.21
C ARG A 152 11.32 -14.84 -23.44
N LEU A 153 10.93 -14.68 -22.19
CA LEU A 153 10.49 -15.74 -21.26
C LEU A 153 11.41 -16.98 -21.28
N PRO A 154 12.71 -16.83 -20.99
CA PRO A 154 13.68 -17.89 -21.15
C PRO A 154 13.50 -19.00 -20.11
N GLU A 155 13.33 -20.25 -20.56
CA GLU A 155 13.19 -21.41 -19.69
C GLU A 155 14.46 -21.65 -18.85
N SER A 156 15.63 -21.28 -19.35
CA SER A 156 16.92 -21.39 -18.64
C SER A 156 16.93 -20.66 -17.30
N GLU A 157 16.19 -19.56 -17.16
CA GLU A 157 16.14 -18.75 -15.95
C GLU A 157 15.10 -19.26 -14.93
N LEU A 158 14.17 -20.12 -15.35
CA LEU A 158 13.06 -20.55 -14.53
C LEU A 158 13.53 -21.20 -13.21
N ALA A 159 14.54 -22.04 -13.25
CA ALA A 159 15.06 -22.73 -12.06
C ALA A 159 15.63 -21.72 -11.04
N ARG A 160 16.38 -20.72 -11.51
CA ARG A 160 16.93 -19.64 -10.66
C ARG A 160 15.82 -18.82 -10.03
N LEU A 161 14.87 -18.35 -10.85
CA LEU A 161 13.75 -17.51 -10.37
C LEU A 161 12.84 -18.24 -9.39
N LYS A 162 12.58 -19.54 -9.60
CA LYS A 162 11.86 -20.36 -8.62
C LYS A 162 12.61 -20.47 -7.30
N ASN A 163 13.93 -20.68 -7.32
CA ASN A 163 14.73 -20.70 -6.10
C ASN A 163 14.74 -19.34 -5.38
N ASP A 164 14.78 -18.23 -6.13
CA ASP A 164 14.66 -16.88 -5.56
C ASP A 164 13.29 -16.67 -4.90
N SER A 165 12.22 -17.10 -5.56
CA SER A 165 10.86 -17.07 -5.02
C SER A 165 10.74 -17.91 -3.74
N LEU A 166 11.27 -19.12 -3.72
CA LEU A 166 11.27 -19.99 -2.53
C LEU A 166 12.00 -19.34 -1.35
N ARG A 167 13.14 -18.67 -1.58
CA ARG A 167 13.85 -17.92 -0.54
C ARG A 167 13.01 -16.74 -0.02
N LYS A 168 12.39 -15.96 -0.93
CA LYS A 168 11.50 -14.86 -0.55
C LYS A 168 10.33 -15.36 0.31
N ILE A 169 9.68 -16.45 -0.10
CA ILE A 169 8.57 -17.06 0.64
C ILE A 169 9.04 -17.52 2.04
N ALA A 170 10.18 -18.20 2.14
CA ALA A 170 10.70 -18.66 3.43
C ALA A 170 10.97 -17.49 4.40
N VAL A 171 11.53 -16.38 3.91
CA VAL A 171 11.72 -15.16 4.72
C VAL A 171 10.39 -14.55 5.12
N GLN A 172 9.45 -14.40 4.18
CA GLN A 172 8.14 -13.79 4.46
C GLN A 172 7.31 -14.62 5.45
N THR A 173 7.28 -15.94 5.29
CA THR A 173 6.53 -16.85 6.18
C THR A 173 7.18 -17.03 7.56
N SER A 174 8.42 -16.59 7.76
CA SER A 174 9.02 -16.51 9.09
C SER A 174 8.51 -15.32 9.92
N GLN A 175 7.90 -14.33 9.28
CA GLN A 175 7.38 -13.12 9.92
C GLN A 175 5.96 -13.37 10.48
N PRO A 176 5.71 -13.13 11.78
CA PRO A 176 4.40 -13.37 12.37
C PRO A 176 3.30 -12.49 11.76
N GLN A 177 3.64 -11.29 11.29
CA GLN A 177 2.71 -10.40 10.59
C GLN A 177 2.22 -10.99 9.26
N THR A 178 3.12 -11.64 8.51
CA THR A 178 2.75 -12.34 7.27
C THR A 178 1.85 -13.53 7.56
N ILE A 179 2.17 -14.32 8.61
CA ILE A 179 1.32 -15.45 9.05
C ILE A 179 -0.08 -14.94 9.40
N ALA A 180 -0.18 -13.88 10.21
CA ALA A 180 -1.46 -13.29 10.59
C ALA A 180 -2.26 -12.82 9.36
N ALA A 181 -1.61 -12.14 8.41
CA ALA A 181 -2.25 -11.68 7.20
C ALA A 181 -2.70 -12.83 6.27
N MET A 182 -1.93 -13.92 6.18
CA MET A 182 -2.31 -15.12 5.41
C MET A 182 -3.59 -15.75 5.98
N HIS A 183 -3.63 -15.96 7.29
CA HIS A 183 -4.79 -16.53 7.98
C HIS A 183 -6.01 -15.61 7.87
N PHE A 184 -5.85 -14.32 8.15
CA PHE A 184 -6.91 -13.33 8.04
C PHE A 184 -7.54 -13.31 6.64
N ARG A 185 -6.71 -13.22 5.58
CA ARG A 185 -7.19 -13.19 4.20
C ARG A 185 -7.86 -14.50 3.79
N LYS A 186 -7.32 -15.64 4.21
CA LYS A 186 -7.95 -16.95 3.95
C LYS A 186 -9.32 -17.08 4.60
N ILE A 187 -9.47 -16.58 5.84
CA ILE A 187 -10.76 -16.58 6.53
C ILE A 187 -11.74 -15.61 5.86
N LEU A 188 -11.25 -14.41 5.50
CA LEU A 188 -12.07 -13.35 4.91
C LEU A 188 -12.58 -13.73 3.52
N TYR A 189 -11.70 -14.18 2.63
CA TYR A 189 -11.98 -14.38 1.21
C TYR A 189 -12.22 -15.86 0.81
N GLY A 190 -11.88 -16.80 1.67
CA GLY A 190 -12.05 -18.24 1.37
C GLY A 190 -11.24 -18.69 0.16
N ASP A 191 -11.94 -19.21 -0.85
CA ASP A 191 -11.33 -19.71 -2.09
C ASP A 191 -11.18 -18.65 -3.19
N HIS A 192 -11.63 -17.41 -2.94
CA HIS A 192 -11.34 -16.32 -3.86
C HIS A 192 -9.82 -16.06 -3.89
N PRO A 193 -9.19 -15.72 -5.03
CA PRO A 193 -7.74 -15.52 -5.13
C PRO A 193 -7.17 -14.50 -4.12
N TYR A 194 -7.94 -13.50 -3.71
CA TYR A 194 -7.52 -12.57 -2.64
C TYR A 194 -7.29 -13.24 -1.28
N GLY A 195 -7.83 -14.46 -1.06
CA GLY A 195 -7.56 -15.28 0.12
C GLY A 195 -6.16 -15.86 0.16
N THR A 196 -5.46 -15.87 -0.97
CA THR A 196 -4.07 -16.34 -1.08
C THR A 196 -3.13 -15.14 -1.08
N LEU A 197 -2.32 -15.00 -0.02
CA LEU A 197 -1.33 -13.91 0.06
C LEU A 197 -0.01 -14.29 -0.62
N LEU A 198 0.42 -15.53 -0.45
CA LEU A 198 1.66 -16.07 -0.99
C LEU A 198 1.40 -17.47 -1.55
N PRO A 199 2.10 -17.87 -2.63
CA PRO A 199 2.11 -19.27 -3.06
C PRO A 199 2.77 -20.15 -2.00
N THR A 200 2.40 -21.41 -1.95
CA THR A 200 3.15 -22.40 -1.18
C THR A 200 4.44 -22.77 -1.91
N PRO A 201 5.47 -23.30 -1.18
CA PRO A 201 6.67 -23.81 -1.84
C PRO A 201 6.37 -24.88 -2.91
N ASP A 202 5.34 -25.68 -2.71
CA ASP A 202 4.94 -26.71 -3.66
C ASP A 202 4.23 -26.17 -4.90
N ASP A 203 3.48 -25.07 -4.75
CA ASP A 203 2.93 -24.33 -5.91
C ASP A 203 4.06 -23.87 -6.81
N VAL A 204 5.06 -23.15 -6.25
CA VAL A 204 6.20 -22.64 -7.01
C VAL A 204 7.00 -23.75 -7.69
N LYS A 205 7.27 -24.87 -6.99
CA LYS A 205 8.03 -26.00 -7.55
C LYS A 205 7.34 -26.61 -8.78
N LYS A 206 6.02 -26.66 -8.81
CA LYS A 206 5.23 -27.27 -9.90
C LYS A 206 5.15 -26.40 -11.14
N LEU A 207 5.29 -25.07 -11.02
CA LEU A 207 5.19 -24.15 -12.17
C LEU A 207 6.19 -24.51 -13.26
N THR A 208 5.74 -24.43 -14.50
CA THR A 208 6.53 -24.70 -15.70
C THR A 208 6.62 -23.43 -16.57
N ILE A 209 7.52 -23.42 -17.52
CA ILE A 209 7.58 -22.31 -18.49
C ILE A 209 6.32 -22.25 -19.36
N GLN A 210 5.64 -23.38 -19.56
CA GLN A 210 4.37 -23.41 -20.29
C GLN A 210 3.27 -22.69 -19.49
N ASP A 211 3.24 -22.84 -18.15
CA ASP A 211 2.29 -22.09 -17.30
C ASP A 211 2.48 -20.59 -17.42
N VAL A 212 3.74 -20.13 -17.49
CA VAL A 212 4.06 -18.72 -17.70
C VAL A 212 3.59 -18.24 -19.08
N LYS A 213 3.87 -19.00 -20.14
CA LYS A 213 3.42 -18.68 -21.50
C LYS A 213 1.91 -18.65 -21.63
N ASP A 214 1.22 -19.61 -21.00
CA ASP A 214 -0.24 -19.67 -20.98
C ASP A 214 -0.84 -18.50 -20.20
N TYR A 215 -0.25 -18.15 -19.05
CA TYR A 215 -0.67 -17.00 -18.27
C TYR A 215 -0.52 -15.70 -19.06
N TYR A 216 0.62 -15.50 -19.70
CA TYR A 216 0.87 -14.34 -20.57
C TYR A 216 -0.16 -14.29 -21.71
N ALA A 217 -0.30 -15.36 -22.48
CA ALA A 217 -1.21 -15.41 -23.62
C ALA A 217 -2.69 -15.18 -23.22
N SER A 218 -3.08 -15.63 -22.04
CA SER A 218 -4.46 -15.51 -21.55
C SER A 218 -4.76 -14.17 -20.88
N ASN A 219 -3.76 -13.35 -20.57
CA ASN A 219 -3.97 -12.17 -19.74
C ASN A 219 -3.38 -10.87 -20.32
N PHE A 220 -2.43 -10.92 -21.27
CA PHE A 220 -1.82 -9.73 -21.82
C PHE A 220 -2.37 -9.39 -23.21
N GLY A 221 -2.53 -8.09 -23.46
CA GLY A 221 -3.02 -7.55 -24.72
C GLY A 221 -3.51 -6.11 -24.57
N ALA A 222 -3.67 -5.44 -25.71
CA ALA A 222 -3.92 -4.00 -25.78
C ALA A 222 -5.17 -3.57 -24.99
N GLN A 223 -6.29 -4.30 -25.09
CA GLN A 223 -7.54 -3.89 -24.47
C GLN A 223 -7.56 -3.98 -22.92
N ARG A 224 -6.56 -4.64 -22.32
CA ARG A 224 -6.36 -4.73 -20.86
C ARG A 224 -5.27 -3.81 -20.36
N THR A 225 -4.72 -2.98 -21.25
CA THR A 225 -3.54 -2.17 -20.97
C THR A 225 -3.87 -0.70 -20.97
N HIS A 226 -3.34 0.00 -19.99
CA HIS A 226 -3.36 1.45 -19.91
C HIS A 226 -1.93 1.98 -19.74
N LEU A 227 -1.48 2.79 -20.69
CA LEU A 227 -0.19 3.48 -20.64
C LEU A 227 -0.35 4.85 -20.01
N TYR A 228 0.49 5.16 -19.04
CA TYR A 228 0.57 6.46 -18.41
C TYR A 228 1.95 7.07 -18.65
N VAL A 229 1.96 8.37 -19.02
CA VAL A 229 3.19 9.15 -19.12
C VAL A 229 2.99 10.45 -18.35
N ALA A 230 3.80 10.69 -17.31
CA ALA A 230 3.71 11.90 -16.51
C ALA A 230 5.07 12.58 -16.37
N GLY A 231 5.10 13.90 -16.42
CA GLY A 231 6.32 14.69 -16.28
C GLY A 231 6.58 15.64 -17.43
N LYS A 232 7.86 15.90 -17.72
CA LYS A 232 8.26 16.77 -18.80
C LYS A 232 8.71 15.92 -19.99
N PHE A 233 8.04 16.06 -21.14
CA PHE A 233 8.32 15.30 -22.37
C PHE A 233 7.76 16.04 -23.58
N ASP A 234 8.27 15.71 -24.77
CA ASP A 234 7.67 16.14 -26.04
C ASP A 234 6.43 15.28 -26.32
N THR A 235 5.25 15.88 -26.18
CA THR A 235 3.97 15.21 -26.35
C THR A 235 3.79 14.64 -27.77
N ALA A 236 4.23 15.33 -28.82
CA ALA A 236 4.09 14.89 -30.20
C ALA A 236 4.99 13.67 -30.46
N ALA A 237 6.24 13.72 -30.01
CA ALA A 237 7.19 12.61 -30.14
C ALA A 237 6.75 11.37 -29.35
N VAL A 238 6.23 11.56 -28.12
CA VAL A 238 5.71 10.47 -27.30
C VAL A 238 4.47 9.85 -27.92
N LYS A 239 3.49 10.64 -28.39
CA LYS A 239 2.30 10.12 -29.11
C LYS A 239 2.69 9.32 -30.35
N LYS A 240 3.63 9.83 -31.14
CA LYS A 240 4.15 9.12 -32.30
C LYS A 240 4.75 7.77 -31.90
N SER A 241 5.61 7.77 -30.90
CA SER A 241 6.24 6.54 -30.39
C SER A 241 5.21 5.53 -29.88
N ILE A 242 4.17 5.98 -29.15
CA ILE A 242 3.07 5.13 -28.66
C ILE A 242 2.33 4.48 -29.84
N GLN A 243 1.97 5.27 -30.85
CA GLN A 243 1.24 4.77 -32.04
C GLN A 243 2.07 3.76 -32.84
N GLU A 244 3.38 4.03 -33.02
CA GLU A 244 4.29 3.16 -33.76
C GLU A 244 4.60 1.86 -33.00
N SER A 245 4.70 1.90 -31.69
CA SER A 245 5.08 0.74 -30.89
C SER A 245 3.86 -0.12 -30.50
N PHE A 246 2.80 0.48 -29.97
CA PHE A 246 1.64 -0.24 -29.45
C PHE A 246 0.46 -0.36 -30.42
N GLY A 247 0.49 0.39 -31.55
CA GLY A 247 -0.66 0.46 -32.46
C GLY A 247 -1.03 -0.87 -33.12
N SER A 248 -0.06 -1.76 -33.31
CA SER A 248 -0.23 -3.10 -33.89
C SER A 248 -0.38 -4.21 -32.84
N TRP A 249 -0.23 -3.88 -31.54
CA TRP A 249 -0.37 -4.90 -30.50
C TRP A 249 -1.75 -5.56 -30.57
N PRO A 250 -1.82 -6.91 -30.60
CA PRO A 250 -3.10 -7.60 -30.62
C PRO A 250 -3.99 -7.17 -29.48
N LYS A 251 -5.28 -7.07 -29.77
CA LYS A 251 -6.30 -6.68 -28.78
C LYS A 251 -6.22 -7.55 -27.52
N GLY A 252 -5.95 -8.84 -27.69
CA GLY A 252 -5.84 -9.80 -26.62
C GLY A 252 -7.20 -10.16 -25.97
N PRO A 253 -7.19 -10.93 -24.88
CA PRO A 253 -8.38 -11.36 -24.17
C PRO A 253 -9.03 -10.21 -23.39
N SER A 254 -10.36 -10.26 -23.24
CA SER A 254 -11.09 -9.33 -22.37
C SER A 254 -10.77 -9.60 -20.91
N ARG A 255 -10.85 -8.55 -20.08
CA ARG A 255 -10.77 -8.69 -18.62
C ARG A 255 -11.94 -9.55 -18.13
N ILE A 256 -11.61 -10.50 -17.26
CA ILE A 256 -12.62 -11.27 -16.50
C ILE A 256 -12.76 -10.59 -15.15
N GLU A 257 -13.96 -10.13 -14.84
CA GLU A 257 -14.26 -9.58 -13.52
C GLU A 257 -14.47 -10.72 -12.52
N ASN A 258 -13.76 -10.65 -11.40
CA ASN A 258 -13.89 -11.56 -10.29
C ASN A 258 -13.92 -10.75 -8.99
N VAL A 259 -15.10 -10.20 -8.68
CA VAL A 259 -15.31 -9.36 -7.51
C VAL A 259 -15.65 -10.24 -6.32
N PRO A 260 -14.91 -10.17 -5.20
CA PRO A 260 -15.22 -10.95 -4.01
C PRO A 260 -16.51 -10.45 -3.34
N SER A 261 -17.10 -11.30 -2.52
CA SER A 261 -18.24 -10.92 -1.67
C SER A 261 -18.04 -11.48 -0.26
N PRO A 262 -17.03 -11.00 0.48
CA PRO A 262 -16.77 -11.47 1.82
C PRO A 262 -17.94 -11.14 2.75
N LYS A 263 -18.25 -12.05 3.69
CA LYS A 263 -19.26 -11.83 4.72
C LYS A 263 -18.59 -11.58 6.05
N PRO A 264 -19.15 -10.67 6.87
CA PRO A 264 -18.70 -10.49 8.25
C PRO A 264 -18.75 -11.81 9.02
N LYS A 265 -17.75 -12.05 9.88
CA LYS A 265 -17.64 -13.28 10.68
C LYS A 265 -17.00 -12.97 12.02
N LYS A 266 -17.56 -13.49 13.11
CA LYS A 266 -16.91 -13.49 14.41
C LYS A 266 -16.06 -14.75 14.54
N ILE A 267 -14.76 -14.64 14.35
CA ILE A 267 -13.82 -15.76 14.40
C ILE A 267 -12.60 -15.35 15.20
N LEU A 268 -12.17 -16.23 16.11
CA LEU A 268 -10.84 -16.20 16.73
C LEU A 268 -9.99 -17.31 16.13
N ASP A 269 -8.90 -16.95 15.47
CA ASP A 269 -7.89 -17.85 14.94
C ASP A 269 -6.57 -17.62 15.67
N VAL A 270 -5.97 -18.68 16.20
CA VAL A 270 -4.73 -18.59 17.00
C VAL A 270 -3.69 -19.52 16.40
N THR A 271 -2.58 -18.92 15.98
CA THR A 271 -1.39 -19.67 15.53
C THR A 271 -0.35 -19.69 16.63
N ASP A 272 0.01 -20.90 17.09
CA ASP A 272 1.00 -21.09 18.14
C ASP A 272 2.42 -20.76 17.65
N ARG A 273 3.12 -19.95 18.43
CA ARG A 273 4.54 -19.62 18.25
C ARG A 273 5.26 -19.71 19.60
N PRO A 274 5.65 -20.92 20.01
CA PRO A 274 6.23 -21.14 21.33
C PRO A 274 7.45 -20.25 21.62
N GLY A 275 7.49 -19.65 22.80
CA GLY A 275 8.57 -18.79 23.23
C GLY A 275 8.57 -17.38 22.64
N ALA A 276 7.59 -17.01 21.82
CA ALA A 276 7.49 -15.68 21.24
C ALA A 276 7.35 -14.60 22.35
N PRO A 277 8.21 -13.56 22.35
CA PRO A 277 8.14 -12.48 23.34
C PRO A 277 6.98 -11.51 23.07
N GLN A 278 6.43 -11.54 21.86
CA GLN A 278 5.30 -10.72 21.41
C GLN A 278 4.23 -11.58 20.73
N SER A 279 3.01 -11.09 20.81
CA SER A 279 1.89 -11.57 20.00
C SER A 279 1.60 -10.58 18.89
N THR A 280 1.46 -11.08 17.66
CA THR A 280 0.97 -10.29 16.52
C THR A 280 -0.55 -10.41 16.46
N LEU A 281 -1.21 -9.29 16.47
CA LEU A 281 -2.66 -9.15 16.38
C LEU A 281 -3.06 -8.60 15.02
N MET A 282 -4.05 -9.22 14.38
CA MET A 282 -4.75 -8.66 13.24
C MET A 282 -6.25 -8.82 13.45
N VAL A 283 -6.95 -7.70 13.60
CA VAL A 283 -8.38 -7.65 13.89
C VAL A 283 -9.08 -6.90 12.79
N GLY A 284 -10.07 -7.48 12.13
CA GLY A 284 -10.70 -6.77 11.01
C GLY A 284 -11.96 -7.42 10.46
N LEU A 285 -12.58 -6.72 9.50
CA LEU A 285 -13.83 -7.12 8.87
C LEU A 285 -13.96 -6.48 7.48
N PRO A 286 -14.84 -7.03 6.59
CA PRO A 286 -15.11 -6.39 5.31
C PRO A 286 -15.81 -5.03 5.51
N VAL A 287 -15.46 -4.05 4.68
CA VAL A 287 -16.10 -2.73 4.66
C VAL A 287 -16.48 -2.33 3.24
N VAL A 288 -17.03 -1.14 3.07
CA VAL A 288 -17.49 -0.65 1.76
C VAL A 288 -16.35 -0.51 0.74
N PRO A 289 -16.63 -0.83 -0.53
CA PRO A 289 -15.65 -0.68 -1.60
C PRO A 289 -15.31 0.78 -1.90
N PRO A 290 -14.22 1.05 -2.62
CA PRO A 290 -13.78 2.42 -2.98
C PRO A 290 -14.84 3.25 -3.72
N THR A 291 -15.77 2.62 -4.42
CA THR A 291 -16.86 3.27 -5.17
C THR A 291 -18.00 3.78 -4.28
N SER A 292 -18.04 3.36 -3.02
CA SER A 292 -19.06 3.84 -2.07
C SER A 292 -18.89 5.33 -1.75
N PRO A 293 -19.97 6.09 -1.58
CA PRO A 293 -19.92 7.46 -1.10
C PRO A 293 -19.30 7.56 0.31
N ASP A 294 -19.39 6.50 1.11
CA ASP A 294 -18.85 6.42 2.46
C ASP A 294 -17.33 6.08 2.48
N ALA A 295 -16.70 5.74 1.35
CA ALA A 295 -15.31 5.29 1.30
C ALA A 295 -14.31 6.35 1.79
N ILE A 296 -14.47 7.63 1.39
CA ILE A 296 -13.61 8.73 1.86
C ILE A 296 -13.91 9.07 3.33
N PRO A 297 -15.18 9.27 3.75
CA PRO A 297 -15.51 9.48 5.16
C PRO A 297 -15.03 8.34 6.08
N LEU A 298 -15.14 7.09 5.66
CA LEU A 298 -14.61 5.95 6.41
C LEU A 298 -13.07 5.98 6.50
N GLY A 299 -12.38 6.48 5.47
CA GLY A 299 -10.95 6.74 5.51
C GLY A 299 -10.56 7.77 6.57
N VAL A 300 -11.34 8.85 6.72
CA VAL A 300 -11.17 9.84 7.79
C VAL A 300 -11.41 9.19 9.17
N THR A 301 -12.48 8.41 9.29
CA THR A 301 -12.82 7.65 10.51
C THR A 301 -11.69 6.70 10.90
N ASN A 302 -11.16 5.92 9.95
CA ASN A 302 -10.02 5.05 10.17
C ASN A 302 -8.80 5.81 10.67
N SER A 303 -8.47 6.95 10.06
CA SER A 303 -7.30 7.75 10.45
C SER A 303 -7.42 8.29 11.88
N LEU A 304 -8.63 8.64 12.32
CA LEU A 304 -8.89 9.08 13.69
C LEU A 304 -8.83 7.91 14.68
N LEU A 305 -9.38 6.74 14.31
CA LEU A 305 -9.47 5.58 15.20
C LEU A 305 -8.10 4.91 15.41
N GLY A 306 -7.37 4.56 14.34
CA GLY A 306 -6.13 3.78 14.42
C GLY A 306 -5.13 4.03 13.28
N GLY A 307 -5.52 4.76 12.21
CA GLY A 307 -4.74 4.87 10.98
C GLY A 307 -3.73 6.02 10.96
N SER A 308 -3.64 6.85 12.00
CA SER A 308 -2.63 7.89 12.13
C SER A 308 -1.80 7.72 13.39
N PHE A 309 -0.63 8.33 13.45
CA PHE A 309 0.24 8.27 14.62
C PHE A 309 -0.43 8.79 15.89
N ASN A 310 -1.26 9.83 15.76
CA ASN A 310 -1.99 10.44 16.86
C ASN A 310 -3.44 9.90 17.00
N SER A 311 -3.72 8.75 16.42
CA SER A 311 -5.03 8.10 16.50
C SER A 311 -5.34 7.62 17.92
N ARG A 312 -6.61 7.40 18.21
CA ARG A 312 -7.07 6.97 19.55
C ARG A 312 -6.44 5.67 20.01
N ILE A 313 -6.44 4.64 19.15
CA ILE A 313 -5.84 3.34 19.48
C ILE A 313 -4.34 3.50 19.71
N THR A 314 -3.62 4.24 18.86
CA THR A 314 -2.18 4.47 19.04
C THR A 314 -1.89 5.22 20.34
N ALA A 315 -2.60 6.29 20.60
CA ALA A 315 -2.46 7.06 21.85
C ALA A 315 -2.72 6.20 23.10
N ASN A 316 -3.70 5.30 23.05
CA ASN A 316 -4.03 4.42 24.17
C ASN A 316 -2.95 3.33 24.35
N ILE A 317 -2.82 2.39 23.40
CA ILE A 317 -2.00 1.18 23.63
C ILE A 317 -0.49 1.40 23.51
N ARG A 318 -0.06 2.48 22.82
CA ARG A 318 1.34 2.85 22.70
C ARG A 318 1.76 3.88 23.75
N GLU A 319 1.16 5.09 23.72
CA GLU A 319 1.65 6.21 24.51
C GLU A 319 1.26 6.08 26.00
N GLN A 320 0.01 5.69 26.29
CA GLN A 320 -0.47 5.61 27.66
C GLN A 320 -0.14 4.28 28.33
N LYS A 321 -0.24 3.17 27.62
CA LYS A 321 -0.10 1.82 28.18
C LYS A 321 1.28 1.19 27.90
N GLY A 322 1.98 1.58 26.84
CA GLY A 322 3.28 1.00 26.47
C GLY A 322 3.21 -0.48 26.07
N TYR A 323 2.07 -0.98 25.58
CA TYR A 323 1.87 -2.38 25.23
C TYR A 323 2.50 -2.76 23.88
N THR A 324 2.69 -1.79 23.00
CA THR A 324 3.17 -1.95 21.64
C THR A 324 3.98 -0.73 21.19
N TYR A 325 4.79 -0.91 20.13
CA TYR A 325 5.55 0.19 19.54
C TYR A 325 4.88 0.79 18.29
N SER A 326 4.29 -0.05 17.44
CA SER A 326 3.81 0.37 16.12
C SER A 326 2.42 -0.19 15.79
N PRO A 327 1.37 0.20 16.55
CA PRO A 327 0.02 -0.17 16.19
C PRO A 327 -0.44 0.70 15.01
N PHE A 328 -1.23 0.14 14.11
CA PHE A 328 -1.87 0.90 13.04
C PHE A 328 -3.15 0.21 12.55
N SER A 329 -4.08 0.98 12.03
CA SER A 329 -5.20 0.44 11.27
C SER A 329 -5.18 0.91 9.82
N GLU A 330 -5.71 0.07 8.95
CA GLU A 330 -5.79 0.34 7.51
C GLU A 330 -7.19 0.03 6.96
N ILE A 331 -7.52 0.66 5.83
CA ILE A 331 -8.54 0.18 4.91
C ILE A 331 -7.80 -0.35 3.68
N SER A 332 -7.69 -1.67 3.60
CA SER A 332 -7.03 -2.34 2.49
C SER A 332 -8.01 -2.48 1.33
N ARG A 333 -7.74 -1.75 0.25
CA ARG A 333 -8.60 -1.67 -0.94
C ARG A 333 -8.19 -2.71 -1.97
N ARG A 334 -9.17 -3.33 -2.59
CA ARG A 334 -9.05 -4.27 -3.70
C ARG A 334 -9.99 -3.83 -4.82
N TYR A 335 -9.97 -4.50 -5.95
CA TYR A 335 -10.90 -4.22 -7.02
C TYR A 335 -12.34 -4.42 -6.53
N HIS A 336 -13.09 -3.31 -6.47
CA HIS A 336 -14.48 -3.23 -5.98
C HIS A 336 -14.72 -3.85 -4.60
N ASP A 337 -13.69 -3.95 -3.74
CA ASP A 337 -13.77 -4.50 -2.40
C ASP A 337 -12.82 -3.79 -1.43
N ALA A 338 -13.10 -3.86 -0.12
CA ALA A 338 -12.20 -3.42 0.92
C ALA A 338 -12.46 -4.13 2.25
N TYR A 339 -11.43 -4.19 3.08
CA TYR A 339 -11.54 -4.54 4.49
C TYR A 339 -10.85 -3.49 5.36
N TRP A 340 -11.36 -3.32 6.56
CA TRP A 340 -10.67 -2.62 7.63
C TRP A 340 -9.92 -3.61 8.50
N ALA A 341 -8.69 -3.28 8.92
CA ALA A 341 -7.95 -4.10 9.86
C ALA A 341 -7.09 -3.23 10.80
N GLN A 342 -7.06 -3.61 12.08
CA GLN A 342 -6.12 -3.11 13.09
C GLN A 342 -5.01 -4.12 13.28
N HIS A 343 -3.77 -3.66 13.25
CA HIS A 343 -2.55 -4.43 13.44
C HIS A 343 -1.82 -3.95 14.70
N ALA A 344 -1.24 -4.88 15.46
CA ALA A 344 -0.33 -4.56 16.56
C ALA A 344 0.56 -5.75 16.91
N ASP A 345 1.85 -5.48 17.12
CA ASP A 345 2.75 -6.42 17.78
C ASP A 345 2.85 -6.00 19.25
N VAL A 346 2.29 -6.80 20.13
CA VAL A 346 2.17 -6.47 21.54
C VAL A 346 3.01 -7.43 22.40
N THR A 347 3.54 -6.95 23.51
CA THR A 347 4.22 -7.84 24.47
C THR A 347 3.25 -8.94 24.93
N THR A 348 3.68 -10.20 24.93
CA THR A 348 2.84 -11.39 25.15
C THR A 348 1.93 -11.30 26.38
N GLN A 349 2.43 -10.74 27.49
CA GLN A 349 1.62 -10.53 28.70
C GLN A 349 0.47 -9.54 28.53
N PHE A 350 0.52 -8.68 27.51
CA PHE A 350 -0.48 -7.65 27.24
C PHE A 350 -1.37 -7.96 26.03
N THR A 351 -1.39 -9.21 25.55
CA THR A 351 -2.21 -9.64 24.40
C THR A 351 -3.69 -9.36 24.63
N GLY A 352 -4.28 -9.89 25.69
CA GLY A 352 -5.67 -9.63 26.06
C GLY A 352 -5.95 -8.18 26.46
N PRO A 353 -5.10 -7.57 27.32
CA PRO A 353 -5.23 -6.14 27.63
C PRO A 353 -5.22 -5.23 26.38
N SER A 354 -4.36 -5.50 25.38
CA SER A 354 -4.32 -4.70 24.15
C SER A 354 -5.61 -4.84 23.34
N LEU A 355 -6.14 -6.05 23.19
CA LEU A 355 -7.42 -6.28 22.53
C LEU A 355 -8.55 -5.54 23.23
N LYS A 356 -8.58 -5.59 24.57
CA LYS A 356 -9.58 -4.87 25.37
C LYS A 356 -9.53 -3.36 25.09
N GLU A 357 -8.36 -2.77 25.06
CA GLU A 357 -8.20 -1.33 24.80
C GLU A 357 -8.56 -0.96 23.34
N ILE A 358 -8.21 -1.80 22.36
CA ILE A 358 -8.61 -1.61 20.95
C ILE A 358 -10.15 -1.57 20.85
N PHE A 359 -10.83 -2.56 21.43
CA PHE A 359 -12.30 -2.60 21.41
C PHE A 359 -12.94 -1.48 22.23
N LEU A 360 -12.30 -1.05 23.32
CA LEU A 360 -12.74 0.10 24.10
C LEU A 360 -12.74 1.39 23.28
N GLU A 361 -11.69 1.64 22.48
CA GLU A 361 -11.64 2.85 21.64
C GLU A 361 -12.67 2.81 20.50
N ILE A 362 -12.96 1.62 19.96
CA ILE A 362 -14.05 1.44 19.01
C ILE A 362 -15.41 1.75 19.68
N ASP A 363 -15.68 1.15 20.82
CA ASP A 363 -16.94 1.35 21.59
C ASP A 363 -17.12 2.83 21.97
N ARG A 364 -16.07 3.50 22.44
CA ARG A 364 -16.11 4.93 22.76
C ARG A 364 -16.47 5.77 21.54
N LEU A 365 -15.87 5.48 20.37
CA LEU A 365 -16.16 6.24 19.15
C LEU A 365 -17.56 5.94 18.59
N GLN A 366 -18.12 4.76 18.87
CA GLN A 366 -19.53 4.44 18.56
C GLN A 366 -20.51 5.19 19.47
N LYS A 367 -20.16 5.41 20.74
CA LYS A 367 -21.04 6.06 21.74
C LYS A 367 -20.94 7.59 21.72
N GLU A 368 -19.74 8.11 21.47
CA GLU A 368 -19.44 9.53 21.56
C GLU A 368 -18.74 10.03 20.31
N PRO A 369 -19.26 11.06 19.62
CA PRO A 369 -18.56 11.65 18.49
C PRO A 369 -17.23 12.26 18.93
N PRO A 370 -16.21 12.34 18.04
CA PRO A 370 -14.97 13.02 18.35
C PRO A 370 -15.21 14.52 18.53
N SER A 371 -14.29 15.20 19.23
CA SER A 371 -14.33 16.66 19.30
C SER A 371 -14.04 17.26 17.91
N ALA A 372 -14.56 18.46 17.66
CA ALA A 372 -14.28 19.19 16.42
C ALA A 372 -12.78 19.46 16.22
N ALA A 373 -12.04 19.70 17.31
CA ALA A 373 -10.59 19.93 17.26
C ALA A 373 -9.82 18.66 16.86
N GLU A 374 -10.18 17.51 17.44
CA GLU A 374 -9.59 16.20 17.10
C GLU A 374 -9.80 15.87 15.60
N LEU A 375 -11.04 15.95 15.14
CA LEU A 375 -11.38 15.72 13.74
C LEU A 375 -10.65 16.69 12.81
N LYS A 376 -10.57 17.98 13.16
CA LYS A 376 -9.86 18.99 12.35
C LYS A 376 -8.37 18.66 12.21
N GLY A 377 -7.74 18.15 13.27
CA GLY A 377 -6.34 17.67 13.21
C GLY A 377 -6.16 16.56 12.16
N ILE A 378 -7.07 15.57 12.13
CA ILE A 378 -7.07 14.47 11.16
C ILE A 378 -7.34 14.96 9.73
N GLN A 379 -8.29 15.88 9.54
CA GLN A 379 -8.59 16.46 8.25
C GLN A 379 -7.38 17.22 7.66
N ASN A 380 -6.70 18.01 8.50
CA ASN A 380 -5.49 18.73 8.10
C ASN A 380 -4.36 17.76 7.74
N TYR A 381 -4.16 16.70 8.55
CA TYR A 381 -3.18 15.64 8.30
C TYR A 381 -3.45 14.95 6.94
N LEU A 382 -4.67 14.48 6.71
CA LEU A 382 -5.02 13.79 5.47
C LEU A 382 -4.92 14.69 4.24
N SER A 383 -5.32 15.96 4.37
CA SER A 383 -5.18 16.94 3.30
C SER A 383 -3.71 17.19 2.96
N GLY A 384 -2.84 17.30 3.97
CA GLY A 384 -1.39 17.46 3.78
C GLY A 384 -0.75 16.23 3.15
N VAL A 385 -1.06 15.03 3.64
CA VAL A 385 -0.58 13.76 3.08
C VAL A 385 -1.01 13.60 1.62
N PHE A 386 -2.26 13.95 1.30
CA PHE A 386 -2.76 13.90 -0.07
C PHE A 386 -1.95 14.79 -1.03
N VAL A 387 -1.63 16.02 -0.62
CA VAL A 387 -0.81 16.93 -1.44
C VAL A 387 0.59 16.35 -1.65
N ILE A 388 1.23 15.83 -0.60
CA ILE A 388 2.57 15.23 -0.68
C ILE A 388 2.55 14.00 -1.58
N GLN A 389 1.57 13.12 -1.42
CA GLN A 389 1.42 11.89 -2.23
C GLN A 389 1.13 12.18 -3.71
N ASN A 390 0.71 13.38 -4.07
CA ASN A 390 0.47 13.79 -5.46
C ASN A 390 1.55 14.74 -5.99
N SER A 391 2.67 14.87 -5.32
CA SER A 391 3.73 15.83 -5.71
C SER A 391 4.79 15.25 -6.65
N SER A 392 4.87 13.92 -6.80
CA SER A 392 5.79 13.28 -7.75
C SER A 392 5.05 12.74 -9.00
N ARG A 393 5.79 12.51 -10.08
CA ARG A 393 5.26 11.97 -11.33
C ARG A 393 4.71 10.56 -11.14
N GLU A 394 5.47 9.72 -10.47
CA GLU A 394 5.11 8.33 -10.17
C GLU A 394 3.88 8.26 -9.25
N ALA A 395 3.85 9.11 -8.23
CA ALA A 395 2.71 9.17 -7.32
C ALA A 395 1.43 9.61 -8.03
N LEU A 396 1.52 10.58 -8.94
CA LEU A 396 0.40 11.00 -9.78
C LEU A 396 -0.10 9.86 -10.68
N ILE A 397 0.81 9.12 -11.33
CA ILE A 397 0.46 7.92 -12.11
C ILE A 397 -0.26 6.90 -11.22
N ASN A 398 0.25 6.60 -10.03
CA ASN A 398 -0.36 5.65 -9.11
C ASN A 398 -1.79 6.07 -8.69
N GLN A 399 -2.04 7.36 -8.50
CA GLN A 399 -3.39 7.86 -8.21
C GLN A 399 -4.32 7.72 -9.42
N LEU A 400 -3.86 8.04 -10.62
CA LEU A 400 -4.65 7.85 -11.84
C LEU A 400 -4.95 6.37 -12.09
N GLN A 401 -3.96 5.49 -11.92
CA GLN A 401 -4.15 4.03 -12.00
C GLN A 401 -5.19 3.53 -10.99
N TYR A 402 -5.15 4.05 -9.75
CA TYR A 402 -6.13 3.70 -8.74
C TYR A 402 -7.54 4.15 -9.13
N VAL A 403 -7.68 5.39 -9.60
CA VAL A 403 -8.97 5.94 -10.07
C VAL A 403 -9.53 5.10 -11.22
N ASP A 404 -8.68 4.75 -12.19
CA ASP A 404 -9.08 3.95 -13.36
C ASP A 404 -9.44 2.52 -12.99
N LEU A 405 -8.59 1.85 -12.18
CA LEU A 405 -8.84 0.49 -11.72
C LEU A 405 -10.17 0.36 -10.99
N GLN A 406 -10.49 1.32 -10.13
CA GLN A 406 -11.71 1.31 -9.33
C GLN A 406 -12.94 1.88 -10.08
N GLY A 407 -12.77 2.39 -11.30
CA GLY A 407 -13.84 3.04 -12.04
C GLY A 407 -14.36 4.31 -11.37
N LEU A 408 -13.50 5.03 -10.63
CA LEU A 408 -13.86 6.30 -9.99
C LEU A 408 -13.89 7.42 -11.04
N GLY A 409 -14.80 8.35 -10.88
CA GLY A 409 -14.93 9.47 -11.82
C GLY A 409 -13.72 10.40 -11.80
N SER A 410 -13.51 11.14 -12.90
CA SER A 410 -12.40 12.10 -13.06
C SER A 410 -12.30 13.15 -11.95
N ASP A 411 -13.43 13.47 -11.30
CA ASP A 411 -13.51 14.41 -10.19
C ASP A 411 -13.07 13.84 -8.82
N TYR A 412 -12.75 12.54 -8.75
CA TYR A 412 -12.41 11.90 -7.47
C TYR A 412 -11.22 12.60 -6.78
N LEU A 413 -10.10 12.75 -7.50
CA LEU A 413 -8.90 13.40 -6.96
C LEU A 413 -9.13 14.89 -6.70
N LYS A 414 -9.82 15.58 -7.60
CA LYS A 414 -10.14 17.00 -7.47
C LYS A 414 -10.96 17.31 -6.21
N ASN A 415 -11.92 16.44 -5.90
CA ASN A 415 -12.85 16.66 -4.78
C ASN A 415 -12.40 15.97 -3.49
N TYR A 416 -11.28 15.23 -3.48
CA TYR A 416 -10.85 14.43 -2.34
C TYR A 416 -10.69 15.28 -1.07
N VAL A 417 -9.91 16.37 -1.13
CA VAL A 417 -9.67 17.24 0.04
C VAL A 417 -10.96 17.91 0.53
N GLN A 418 -11.83 18.31 -0.40
CA GLN A 418 -13.14 18.86 -0.04
C GLN A 418 -13.99 17.82 0.71
N LYS A 419 -14.05 16.59 0.21
CA LYS A 419 -14.81 15.50 0.85
C LYS A 419 -14.24 15.13 2.22
N VAL A 420 -12.91 15.11 2.38
CA VAL A 420 -12.25 14.92 3.69
C VAL A 420 -12.67 16.01 4.68
N ASN A 421 -12.65 17.29 4.27
CA ASN A 421 -13.00 18.40 5.14
C ASN A 421 -14.52 18.55 5.40
N ALA A 422 -15.36 17.91 4.60
CA ALA A 422 -16.81 17.89 4.79
C ALA A 422 -17.29 16.89 5.85
N VAL A 423 -16.44 15.95 6.27
CA VAL A 423 -16.78 14.94 7.29
C VAL A 423 -17.02 15.61 8.63
N THR A 424 -18.14 15.32 9.28
CA THR A 424 -18.51 15.86 10.58
C THR A 424 -18.22 14.85 11.72
N PRO A 425 -18.15 15.30 13.00
CA PRO A 425 -18.07 14.39 14.14
C PRO A 425 -19.18 13.33 14.17
N ALA A 426 -20.39 13.71 13.81
CA ALA A 426 -21.53 12.81 13.73
C ALA A 426 -21.36 11.74 12.64
N ASP A 427 -20.76 12.10 11.49
CA ASP A 427 -20.46 11.12 10.44
C ASP A 427 -19.45 10.09 10.93
N VAL A 428 -18.39 10.50 11.63
CA VAL A 428 -17.39 9.59 12.20
C VAL A 428 -18.03 8.59 13.16
N GLN A 429 -18.87 9.05 14.08
CA GLN A 429 -19.63 8.19 15.01
C GLN A 429 -20.52 7.22 14.25
N LYS A 430 -21.32 7.72 13.31
CA LYS A 430 -22.23 6.93 12.47
C LYS A 430 -21.48 5.84 11.71
N LEU A 431 -20.39 6.19 11.05
CA LEU A 431 -19.60 5.24 10.23
C LEU A 431 -18.90 4.20 11.10
N THR A 432 -18.41 4.56 12.30
CA THR A 432 -17.86 3.60 13.25
C THR A 432 -18.94 2.59 13.66
N THR A 433 -20.13 3.06 14.01
CA THR A 433 -21.26 2.19 14.39
C THR A 433 -21.71 1.30 13.24
N GLN A 434 -21.71 1.83 12.03
CA GLN A 434 -22.20 1.11 10.85
C GLN A 434 -21.21 0.06 10.34
N TYR A 435 -19.91 0.37 10.33
CA TYR A 435 -18.91 -0.43 9.61
C TYR A 435 -17.86 -1.08 10.51
N ILE A 436 -17.58 -0.58 11.71
CA ILE A 436 -16.53 -1.10 12.59
C ILE A 436 -17.17 -1.83 13.77
N LYS A 437 -17.64 -3.06 13.52
CA LYS A 437 -18.44 -3.84 14.48
C LYS A 437 -17.63 -4.97 15.12
N PRO A 438 -17.26 -4.87 16.41
CA PRO A 438 -16.46 -5.90 17.09
C PRO A 438 -17.03 -7.33 16.99
N ASP A 439 -18.36 -7.47 17.00
CA ASP A 439 -19.02 -8.77 16.92
C ASP A 439 -19.03 -9.42 15.51
N GLU A 440 -18.53 -8.69 14.51
CA GLU A 440 -18.42 -9.15 13.13
C GLU A 440 -16.97 -9.28 12.68
N MET A 441 -15.99 -9.24 13.61
CA MET A 441 -14.57 -9.22 13.29
C MET A 441 -13.93 -10.60 13.30
N ILE A 442 -13.01 -10.78 12.35
CA ILE A 442 -12.01 -11.83 12.36
C ILE A 442 -10.87 -11.33 13.24
N LEU A 443 -10.53 -12.11 14.26
CA LEU A 443 -9.39 -11.88 15.13
C LEU A 443 -8.36 -12.98 14.89
N VAL A 444 -7.20 -12.62 14.36
CA VAL A 444 -6.05 -13.51 14.20
C VAL A 444 -4.97 -13.12 15.19
N VAL A 445 -4.47 -14.11 15.93
CA VAL A 445 -3.39 -13.95 16.92
C VAL A 445 -2.28 -14.94 16.61
N VAL A 446 -1.05 -14.45 16.43
CA VAL A 446 0.15 -15.28 16.28
C VAL A 446 1.04 -15.05 17.50
N GLY A 447 1.21 -16.05 18.38
CA GLY A 447 1.94 -15.88 19.63
C GLY A 447 2.10 -17.16 20.42
N ASP A 448 2.73 -17.09 21.59
CA ASP A 448 2.92 -18.23 22.50
C ASP A 448 1.59 -18.62 23.15
N GLN A 449 0.91 -19.61 22.56
CA GLN A 449 -0.43 -20.05 22.96
C GLN A 449 -0.47 -20.46 24.43
N SER A 450 0.61 -21.03 24.97
CA SER A 450 0.69 -21.44 26.36
C SER A 450 0.56 -20.26 27.34
N LYS A 451 0.90 -19.05 26.92
CA LYS A 451 0.87 -17.82 27.72
C LYS A 451 -0.36 -16.92 27.47
N ILE A 452 -0.96 -17.08 26.28
CA ILE A 452 -2.05 -16.17 25.86
C ILE A 452 -3.44 -16.81 25.88
N ALA A 453 -3.54 -18.14 26.01
CA ALA A 453 -4.82 -18.87 25.91
C ALA A 453 -5.90 -18.32 26.85
N ASP A 454 -5.54 -18.05 28.11
CA ASP A 454 -6.46 -17.51 29.11
C ASP A 454 -6.86 -16.06 28.81
N GLN A 455 -5.92 -15.26 28.27
CA GLN A 455 -6.14 -13.88 27.88
C GLN A 455 -7.12 -13.76 26.69
N LEU A 456 -7.22 -14.80 25.87
CA LEU A 456 -8.08 -14.84 24.69
C LEU A 456 -9.48 -15.42 24.97
N THR A 457 -9.72 -15.95 26.16
CA THR A 457 -11.04 -16.52 26.54
C THR A 457 -12.23 -15.59 26.28
N PRO A 458 -12.17 -14.27 26.57
CA PRO A 458 -13.28 -13.34 26.32
C PRO A 458 -13.61 -13.14 24.82
N TYR A 459 -12.72 -13.53 23.92
CA TYR A 459 -12.84 -13.30 22.47
C TYR A 459 -13.25 -14.55 21.70
N LYS A 460 -13.38 -15.71 22.37
CA LYS A 460 -13.90 -16.94 21.76
C LYS A 460 -15.36 -16.71 21.35
N ALA A 461 -15.74 -17.22 20.18
CA ALA A 461 -17.16 -17.25 19.81
C ALA A 461 -17.94 -18.00 20.89
N ALA A 462 -19.09 -17.46 21.30
CA ALA A 462 -20.02 -18.25 22.11
C ALA A 462 -20.46 -19.45 21.29
N ASN A 463 -20.30 -20.66 21.85
CA ASN A 463 -20.76 -21.91 21.24
C ASN A 463 -22.27 -21.90 21.05
#